data_9adc4a1e3a19f55f545381ee30f1d29d
#
_entry.id   9adc4a1e3a19f55f545381ee30f1d29d
#
_cell.length_a   1.000
_cell.length_b   1.000
_cell.length_c   1.000
_cell.angle_alpha   90.00
_cell.angle_beta   90.00
_cell.angle_gamma   90.00
#
_symmetry.space_group_name_H-M   'P 1'
#
loop_
_entity.id
_entity.type
_entity.pdbx_description
1 polymer ?
#
loop_
_entity_poly.entity_id
_entity_poly.type
_entity_poly.pdbx_seq_one_letter_code
_entity_poly.pdbx_strand_id
1 'polypeptide(L)'
;RFALVEIENIHEPSLDFEPIHRVIFDTDTSAFAAEFTAHRTEWEAEDKTLGERVAAAESFCRAYIAAHGGYIDYIHGDDTARSLGEKPNCAAVLLPTVEKSGLFLSVLKNGALPKKSFSMGNARDKRYYLECRKIR
;
A
#
# COMPACT_ATOMS: atom_id res chain seq x y z
N ARG A 1 31.83 4.61 8.28
CA ARG A 1 30.61 4.38 7.50
C ARG A 1 29.59 5.46 7.90
N PHE A 2 28.89 6.03 6.92
CA PHE A 2 27.88 7.06 7.13
C PHE A 2 26.53 6.53 6.64
N ALA A 3 25.46 6.95 7.29
CA ALA A 3 24.09 6.68 6.87
C ALA A 3 23.34 8.02 6.74
N LEU A 4 22.50 8.15 5.71
CA LEU A 4 21.55 9.25 5.61
C LEU A 4 20.32 8.87 6.44
N VAL A 5 19.93 9.76 7.34
CA VAL A 5 18.76 9.59 8.20
C VAL A 5 17.86 10.81 8.01
N GLU A 6 16.59 10.56 7.75
CA GLU A 6 15.52 11.54 7.74
C GLU A 6 14.69 11.36 9.01
N ILE A 7 14.44 12.45 9.73
CA ILE A 7 13.64 12.44 10.97
C ILE A 7 12.43 13.34 10.72
N GLU A 8 11.25 12.74 10.78
CA GLU A 8 9.98 13.41 10.55
C GLU A 8 9.17 13.53 11.85
N ASN A 9 8.54 14.68 12.04
CA ASN A 9 7.57 14.85 13.11
C ASN A 9 6.19 14.37 12.65
N ILE A 10 5.76 13.21 13.11
CA ILE A 10 4.45 12.66 12.74
C ILE A 10 3.25 13.48 13.20
N HIS A 11 3.45 14.40 14.14
CA HIS A 11 2.40 15.32 14.61
C HIS A 11 2.29 16.58 13.74
N GLU A 12 3.18 16.71 12.73
CA GLU A 12 3.10 17.81 11.76
C GLU A 12 1.79 17.71 10.97
N PRO A 13 0.89 18.71 11.03
CA PRO A 13 -0.42 18.62 10.36
C PRO A 13 -0.32 18.52 8.84
N SER A 14 0.72 19.10 8.25
CA SER A 14 0.95 19.10 6.79
C SER A 14 1.54 17.78 6.25
N LEU A 15 1.97 16.88 7.13
CA LEU A 15 2.51 15.59 6.73
C LEU A 15 1.36 14.58 6.57
N ASP A 16 0.94 14.32 5.37
CA ASP A 16 -0.06 13.31 5.08
C ASP A 16 0.54 11.92 4.87
N PHE A 17 -0.17 10.90 5.36
CA PHE A 17 0.16 9.50 5.13
C PHE A 17 -0.80 8.93 4.12
N GLU A 18 -0.32 8.75 2.90
CA GLU A 18 -1.12 8.20 1.82
C GLU A 18 -0.93 6.68 1.72
N PRO A 19 -2.01 5.89 1.63
CA PRO A 19 -1.89 4.46 1.44
C PRO A 19 -1.23 4.15 0.10
N ILE A 20 -0.50 3.05 0.05
CA ILE A 20 0.00 2.51 -1.22
C ILE A 20 -0.91 1.37 -1.63
N HIS A 21 -1.63 1.55 -2.72
CA HIS A 21 -2.60 0.59 -3.25
C HIS A 21 -1.91 -0.53 -4.03
N ARG A 22 -2.64 -1.62 -4.28
CA ARG A 22 -2.19 -2.72 -5.12
C ARG A 22 -3.01 -2.73 -6.39
N VAL A 23 -2.35 -2.85 -7.52
CA VAL A 23 -3.01 -3.11 -8.79
C VAL A 23 -2.44 -4.39 -9.37
N ILE A 24 -3.32 -5.32 -9.71
CA ILE A 24 -2.97 -6.58 -10.35
C ILE A 24 -3.28 -6.44 -11.82
N PHE A 25 -2.33 -6.78 -12.65
CA PHE A 25 -2.39 -6.72 -14.09
C PHE A 25 -2.42 -8.13 -14.68
N ASP A 26 -2.95 -8.25 -15.89
CA ASP A 26 -3.07 -9.50 -16.64
C ASP A 26 -3.84 -10.58 -15.87
N THR A 27 -4.99 -10.19 -15.32
CA THR A 27 -5.83 -11.05 -14.46
C THR A 27 -7.27 -11.12 -14.96
N ASP A 28 -7.98 -12.19 -14.60
CA ASP A 28 -9.44 -12.26 -14.72
C ASP A 28 -10.09 -11.43 -13.63
N THR A 29 -10.64 -10.28 -14.00
CA THR A 29 -11.27 -9.33 -13.08
C THR A 29 -12.51 -9.89 -12.39
N SER A 30 -13.25 -10.79 -13.04
CA SER A 30 -14.46 -11.40 -12.47
C SER A 30 -14.11 -12.42 -11.40
N ALA A 31 -13.14 -13.27 -11.65
CA ALA A 31 -12.61 -14.22 -10.67
C ALA A 31 -12.00 -13.47 -9.49
N PHE A 32 -11.19 -12.42 -9.76
CA PHE A 32 -10.60 -11.60 -8.71
C PHE A 32 -11.66 -10.98 -7.80
N ALA A 33 -12.70 -10.36 -8.37
CA ALA A 33 -13.74 -9.71 -7.60
C ALA A 33 -14.51 -10.70 -6.71
N ALA A 34 -14.78 -11.90 -7.19
CA ALA A 34 -15.48 -12.95 -6.44
C ALA A 34 -14.63 -13.41 -5.23
N GLU A 35 -13.36 -13.74 -5.46
CA GLU A 35 -12.46 -14.17 -4.39
C GLU A 35 -12.16 -13.04 -3.40
N PHE A 36 -11.94 -11.82 -3.89
CA PHE A 36 -11.73 -10.65 -3.03
C PHE A 36 -12.91 -10.42 -2.10
N THR A 37 -14.14 -10.50 -2.62
CA THR A 37 -15.35 -10.30 -1.82
C THR A 37 -15.48 -11.33 -0.70
N ALA A 38 -15.11 -12.57 -0.96
CA ALA A 38 -15.13 -13.64 0.04
C ALA A 38 -14.15 -13.40 1.20
N HIS A 39 -13.00 -12.75 0.93
CA HIS A 39 -11.95 -12.47 1.94
C HIS A 39 -12.06 -11.08 2.58
N ARG A 40 -12.85 -10.19 2.00
CA ARG A 40 -12.93 -8.78 2.41
C ARG A 40 -13.28 -8.60 3.89
N THR A 41 -14.20 -9.39 4.41
CA THR A 41 -14.65 -9.32 5.80
C THR A 41 -13.53 -9.55 6.81
N GLU A 42 -12.51 -10.33 6.45
CA GLU A 42 -11.36 -10.57 7.31
C GLU A 42 -10.46 -9.34 7.47
N TRP A 43 -10.45 -8.46 6.47
CA TRP A 43 -9.57 -7.28 6.46
C TRP A 43 -10.23 -6.04 7.05
N GLU A 44 -11.55 -5.94 6.89
CA GLU A 44 -12.34 -4.79 7.33
C GLU A 44 -12.76 -4.89 8.80
N ALA A 45 -12.40 -5.95 9.50
CA ALA A 45 -12.67 -6.07 10.92
C ALA A 45 -12.11 -4.86 11.69
N GLU A 46 -12.93 -4.23 12.54
CA GLU A 46 -12.61 -2.98 13.23
C GLU A 46 -11.42 -3.09 14.18
N ASP A 47 -11.14 -4.29 14.69
CA ASP A 47 -10.05 -4.57 15.62
C ASP A 47 -8.67 -4.73 14.95
N LYS A 48 -8.63 -4.78 13.62
CA LYS A 48 -7.37 -4.95 12.89
C LYS A 48 -6.57 -3.65 12.80
N THR A 49 -5.29 -3.76 13.12
CA THR A 49 -4.32 -2.68 12.94
C THR A 49 -4.03 -2.44 11.45
N LEU A 50 -3.44 -1.30 11.15
CA LEU A 50 -2.96 -0.99 9.80
C LEU A 50 -2.06 -2.10 9.23
N GLY A 51 -1.09 -2.56 10.04
CA GLY A 51 -0.15 -3.61 9.62
C GLY A 51 -0.84 -4.92 9.28
N GLU A 52 -1.84 -5.32 10.07
CA GLU A 52 -2.63 -6.53 9.84
C GLU A 52 -3.46 -6.43 8.55
N ARG A 53 -4.08 -5.27 8.29
CA ARG A 53 -4.84 -5.04 7.05
C ARG A 53 -3.97 -5.07 5.81
N VAL A 54 -2.82 -4.40 5.85
CA VAL A 54 -1.87 -4.38 4.73
C VAL A 54 -1.30 -5.78 4.49
N ALA A 55 -0.95 -6.52 5.55
CA ALA A 55 -0.44 -7.88 5.43
C ALA A 55 -1.47 -8.84 4.84
N ALA A 56 -2.73 -8.73 5.25
CA ALA A 56 -3.82 -9.54 4.72
C ALA A 56 -4.05 -9.27 3.22
N ALA A 57 -4.12 -7.99 2.81
CA ALA A 57 -4.26 -7.60 1.41
C ALA A 57 -3.09 -8.10 0.55
N GLU A 58 -1.86 -7.97 1.04
CA GLU A 58 -0.66 -8.45 0.36
C GLU A 58 -0.67 -9.97 0.20
N SER A 59 -1.02 -10.69 1.27
CA SER A 59 -1.10 -12.15 1.26
C SER A 59 -2.13 -12.66 0.26
N PHE A 60 -3.32 -12.05 0.25
CA PHE A 60 -4.35 -12.36 -0.74
C PHE A 60 -3.88 -12.12 -2.17
N CYS A 61 -3.36 -10.92 -2.46
CA CYS A 61 -2.90 -10.60 -3.82
C CYS A 61 -1.83 -11.58 -4.32
N ARG A 62 -0.89 -11.96 -3.46
CA ARG A 62 0.16 -12.94 -3.82
C ARG A 62 -0.38 -14.34 -4.03
N ALA A 63 -1.30 -14.80 -3.17
CA ALA A 63 -1.94 -16.09 -3.33
C ALA A 63 -2.75 -16.15 -4.62
N TYR A 64 -3.50 -15.08 -4.91
CA TYR A 64 -4.28 -14.97 -6.13
C TYR A 64 -3.39 -15.05 -7.38
N ILE A 65 -2.32 -14.26 -7.44
CA ILE A 65 -1.36 -14.28 -8.56
C ILE A 65 -0.71 -15.64 -8.71
N ALA A 66 -0.38 -16.29 -7.61
CA ALA A 66 0.21 -17.65 -7.67
C ALA A 66 -0.74 -18.69 -8.28
N ALA A 67 -2.05 -18.52 -8.06
CA ALA A 67 -3.08 -19.44 -8.58
C ALA A 67 -3.52 -19.13 -10.02
N HIS A 68 -3.63 -17.84 -10.37
CA HIS A 68 -4.27 -17.38 -11.60
C HIS A 68 -3.32 -16.67 -12.58
N GLY A 69 -2.09 -16.38 -12.17
CA GLY A 69 -1.15 -15.60 -12.96
C GLY A 69 -1.35 -14.09 -12.80
N GLY A 70 -0.68 -13.32 -13.65
CA GLY A 70 -0.64 -11.87 -13.55
C GLY A 70 0.56 -11.38 -12.73
N TYR A 71 0.58 -10.06 -12.46
CA TYR A 71 1.60 -9.44 -11.63
C TYR A 71 1.02 -8.27 -10.84
N ILE A 72 1.66 -7.93 -9.74
CA ILE A 72 1.25 -6.84 -8.84
C ILE A 72 2.18 -5.64 -9.02
N ASP A 73 1.60 -4.44 -9.02
CA ASP A 73 2.33 -3.19 -8.84
C ASP A 73 1.73 -2.38 -7.67
N TYR A 74 2.53 -1.46 -7.16
CA TYR A 74 2.23 -0.66 -5.97
C TYR A 74 2.04 0.78 -6.38
N ILE A 75 0.80 1.24 -6.27
CA ILE A 75 0.38 2.52 -6.83
C ILE A 75 0.10 3.51 -5.70
N HIS A 76 0.67 4.69 -5.83
CA HIS A 76 0.44 5.82 -4.98
C HIS A 76 -0.66 6.72 -5.57
N GLY A 77 -1.64 7.09 -4.76
CA GLY A 77 -2.79 7.92 -5.14
C GLY A 77 -3.99 7.12 -5.60
N ASP A 78 -5.13 7.39 -4.94
CA ASP A 78 -6.41 6.73 -5.14
C ASP A 78 -6.89 6.80 -6.59
N ASP A 79 -6.88 7.99 -7.19
CA ASP A 79 -7.38 8.21 -8.55
C ASP A 79 -6.58 7.40 -9.58
N THR A 80 -5.26 7.34 -9.41
CA THR A 80 -4.39 6.58 -10.28
C THR A 80 -4.66 5.09 -10.15
N ALA A 81 -4.78 4.59 -8.91
CA ALA A 81 -5.06 3.18 -8.66
C ALA A 81 -6.44 2.77 -9.21
N ARG A 82 -7.48 3.60 -9.02
CA ARG A 82 -8.82 3.37 -9.59
C ARG A 82 -8.78 3.32 -11.11
N SER A 83 -8.19 4.34 -11.73
CA SER A 83 -8.08 4.42 -13.20
C SER A 83 -7.33 3.23 -13.81
N LEU A 84 -6.33 2.70 -13.11
CA LEU A 84 -5.62 1.49 -13.54
C LEU A 84 -6.47 0.24 -13.37
N GLY A 85 -7.20 0.14 -12.24
CA GLY A 85 -8.07 -1.00 -11.96
C GLY A 85 -9.31 -1.09 -12.88
N GLU A 86 -9.70 0.01 -13.53
CA GLU A 86 -10.79 0.05 -14.52
C GLU A 86 -10.35 -0.43 -15.92
N LYS A 87 -9.05 -0.60 -16.14
CA LYS A 87 -8.55 -1.12 -17.42
C LYS A 87 -8.89 -2.60 -17.58
N PRO A 88 -9.05 -3.09 -18.83
CA PRO A 88 -9.25 -4.50 -19.08
C PRO A 88 -8.13 -5.36 -18.46
N ASN A 89 -8.51 -6.47 -17.86
CA ASN A 89 -7.61 -7.42 -17.20
C ASN A 89 -6.78 -6.80 -16.03
N CYS A 90 -7.31 -5.76 -15.40
CA CYS A 90 -6.69 -5.13 -14.24
C CYS A 90 -7.67 -5.10 -13.07
N ALA A 91 -7.16 -5.27 -11.86
CA ALA A 91 -7.95 -5.16 -10.63
C ALA A 91 -7.19 -4.34 -9.59
N ALA A 92 -7.86 -3.38 -8.93
CA ALA A 92 -7.26 -2.55 -7.90
C ALA A 92 -7.78 -2.93 -6.51
N VAL A 93 -6.86 -3.09 -5.57
CA VAL A 93 -7.13 -3.19 -4.14
C VAL A 93 -6.76 -1.87 -3.49
N LEU A 94 -7.79 -1.12 -3.10
CA LEU A 94 -7.61 0.16 -2.42
C LEU A 94 -7.49 -0.09 -0.92
N LEU A 95 -6.41 0.40 -0.32
CA LEU A 95 -6.23 0.37 1.11
C LEU A 95 -6.84 1.61 1.76
N PRO A 96 -7.32 1.50 3.00
CA PRO A 96 -7.88 2.64 3.73
C PRO A 96 -6.80 3.68 4.03
N THR A 97 -7.25 4.92 4.26
CA THR A 97 -6.39 6.01 4.72
C THR A 97 -5.65 5.64 6.00
N VAL A 98 -4.41 6.05 6.08
CA VAL A 98 -3.54 5.77 7.23
C VAL A 98 -3.69 6.88 8.27
N GLU A 99 -4.27 6.54 9.41
CA GLU A 99 -4.31 7.47 10.54
C GLU A 99 -2.99 7.45 11.31
N LYS A 100 -2.38 8.62 11.48
CA LYS A 100 -1.11 8.78 12.21
C LYS A 100 -1.17 8.23 13.64
N SER A 101 -2.31 8.42 14.30
CA SER A 101 -2.56 7.91 15.67
C SER A 101 -2.47 6.41 15.80
N GLY A 102 -2.88 5.67 14.77
CA GLY A 102 -2.84 4.21 14.74
C GLY A 102 -1.47 3.62 14.40
N LEU A 103 -0.54 4.42 13.87
CA LEU A 103 0.75 3.94 13.39
C LEU A 103 1.58 3.27 14.50
N PHE A 104 1.78 3.97 15.61
CA PHE A 104 2.58 3.44 16.71
C PHE A 104 1.94 2.25 17.40
N LEU A 105 0.62 2.25 17.55
CA LEU A 105 -0.09 1.10 18.09
C LEU A 105 0.09 -0.14 17.22
N SER A 106 0.04 0.04 15.89
CA SER A 106 0.31 -1.05 14.94
C SER A 106 1.74 -1.58 15.10
N VAL A 107 2.74 -0.70 15.19
CA VAL A 107 4.15 -1.11 15.35
C VAL A 107 4.41 -1.77 16.70
N LEU A 108 3.80 -1.26 17.77
CA LEU A 108 3.94 -1.87 19.12
C LEU A 108 3.32 -3.26 19.19
N LYS A 109 2.17 -3.47 18.53
CA LYS A 109 1.46 -4.75 18.55
C LYS A 109 2.09 -5.79 17.61
N ASN A 110 2.48 -5.37 16.41
CA ASN A 110 2.81 -6.27 15.31
C ASN A 110 4.26 -6.16 14.82
N GLY A 111 5.07 -5.25 15.39
CA GLY A 111 6.42 -4.97 14.91
C GLY A 111 6.43 -4.09 13.66
N ALA A 112 7.47 -4.23 12.84
CA ALA A 112 7.64 -3.44 11.64
C ALA A 112 6.48 -3.64 10.66
N LEU A 113 5.99 -2.53 10.09
CA LEU A 113 4.95 -2.59 9.08
C LEU A 113 5.42 -3.32 7.81
N PRO A 114 4.52 -4.00 7.10
CA PRO A 114 4.83 -4.58 5.81
C PRO A 114 5.37 -3.53 4.83
N LYS A 115 6.19 -3.97 3.89
CA LYS A 115 6.67 -3.08 2.81
C LYS A 115 5.48 -2.51 2.03
N LYS A 116 5.62 -1.26 1.58
CA LYS A 116 4.57 -0.61 0.79
C LYS A 116 3.25 -0.46 1.52
N SER A 117 3.27 -0.18 2.82
CA SER A 117 2.07 0.11 3.61
C SER A 117 1.53 1.49 3.34
N PHE A 118 2.40 2.50 3.35
CA PHE A 118 2.04 3.88 3.09
C PHE A 118 3.25 4.67 2.59
N SER A 119 2.98 5.89 2.16
CA SER A 119 3.97 6.89 1.79
C SER A 119 3.74 8.17 2.58
N MET A 120 4.78 8.79 3.07
CA MET A 120 4.71 10.11 3.70
C MET A 120 4.76 11.19 2.64
N GLY A 121 3.82 12.13 2.68
CA GLY A 121 3.69 13.23 1.75
C GLY A 121 3.28 12.80 0.33
N ASN A 122 2.96 13.79 -0.49
CA ASN A 122 2.44 13.57 -1.84
C ASN A 122 3.50 13.04 -2.81
N ALA A 123 3.13 12.12 -3.68
CA ALA A 123 4.02 11.54 -4.70
C ALA A 123 4.66 12.59 -5.62
N ARG A 124 3.93 13.68 -5.93
CA ARG A 124 4.43 14.77 -6.79
C ARG A 124 5.60 15.52 -6.17
N ASP A 125 5.64 15.61 -4.85
CA ASP A 125 6.67 16.34 -4.11
C ASP A 125 7.97 15.54 -3.99
N LYS A 126 7.90 14.24 -4.25
CA LYS A 126 9.03 13.30 -4.11
C LYS A 126 9.90 13.14 -5.34
N ARG A 127 9.61 13.79 -6.43
CA ARG A 127 10.35 13.62 -7.71
C ARG A 127 11.85 13.95 -7.65
N TYR A 128 12.29 14.72 -6.65
CA TYR A 128 13.70 15.07 -6.45
C TYR A 128 14.38 14.21 -5.37
N TYR A 129 13.69 13.28 -4.83
CA TYR A 129 14.01 12.59 -3.58
C TYR A 129 15.22 11.67 -3.65
N LEU A 130 15.62 11.18 -4.80
CA LEU A 130 16.61 10.11 -4.91
C LEU A 130 17.60 10.27 -6.06
N GLU A 131 17.88 11.45 -6.50
CA GLU A 131 19.01 11.65 -7.40
C GLU A 131 20.33 11.66 -6.62
N CYS A 132 20.82 10.47 -6.28
CA CYS A 132 22.16 10.31 -5.79
C CYS A 132 23.13 10.51 -6.94
N ARG A 133 23.83 11.65 -6.98
CA ARG A 133 24.92 11.91 -7.92
C ARG A 133 26.25 11.77 -7.20
N LYS A 134 27.21 11.10 -7.86
CA LYS A 134 28.58 11.10 -7.39
C LYS A 134 29.14 12.52 -7.49
N ILE A 135 29.46 13.12 -6.36
CA ILE A 135 30.15 14.40 -6.29
C ILE A 135 31.59 14.14 -6.75
N ARG A 136 31.98 14.79 -7.83
CA ARG A 136 33.35 14.75 -8.35
C ARG A 136 34.18 15.85 -7.74
#